data_6b0548bf14e3384d29f0f34865a3e11e
#
_entry.id   6b0548bf14e3384d29f0f34865a3e11e
#
_cell.length_a   1.000
_cell.length_b   1.000
_cell.length_c   1.000
_cell.angle_alpha   90.00
_cell.angle_beta   90.00
_cell.angle_gamma   90.00
#
_symmetry.space_group_name_H-M   'P 1'
#
loop_
_entity.id
_entity.type
_entity.pdbx_description
1 polymer ?
#
loop_
_entity_poly.entity_id
_entity_poly.type
_entity_poly.pdbx_seq_one_letter_code
_entity_poly.pdbx_strand_id
1 'polypeptide(L)'
;MPDEITPTEFSYKRVMLKISGEALMGDQGFGLHPPTVERIAKEVKRVNDLGIELCLVIGGGNIFRGLQGSAQGMERTTADYMGMLATVMNALAMQGALESMGVNTRVISAIPMDQVCEPYIRRRAVRHLEKGRVCIFAAGTGNPYFTTDTAATLRASEMSCDAIFKGTQVDGIYDKDPNKFDNAKRYDNVTFDEVLQKNLKVMDASAIALARDNNLPIIVFSLSEKGGFKGIMCGEGTFTVVGNTSVKGIN
;
A
#
# COMPACT_ATOMS: atom_id res chain seq x y z
N MET A 1 2.38 4.18 38.94
CA MET A 1 3.42 4.36 37.93
C MET A 1 2.94 3.61 36.70
N PRO A 2 2.61 4.26 35.59
CA PRO A 2 2.32 3.50 34.38
C PRO A 2 3.65 2.96 33.83
N ASP A 3 3.67 1.66 33.51
CA ASP A 3 4.80 0.96 32.96
C ASP A 3 5.29 1.67 31.69
N GLU A 4 6.53 2.15 31.71
CA GLU A 4 7.25 2.56 30.53
C GLU A 4 7.38 1.33 29.62
N ILE A 5 6.59 1.29 28.56
CA ILE A 5 6.75 0.32 27.48
C ILE A 5 8.11 0.64 26.85
N THR A 6 9.11 -0.11 27.20
CA THR A 6 10.39 -0.15 26.47
C THR A 6 10.07 -0.41 25.00
N PRO A 7 10.65 0.36 24.05
CA PRO A 7 10.43 0.10 22.63
C PRO A 7 10.93 -1.32 22.33
N THR A 8 10.01 -2.23 22.07
CA THR A 8 10.35 -3.48 21.38
C THR A 8 10.99 -3.07 20.06
N GLU A 9 12.21 -3.53 19.78
CA GLU A 9 12.91 -3.26 18.53
C GLU A 9 11.99 -3.69 17.37
N PHE A 10 11.38 -2.71 16.72
CA PHE A 10 10.62 -2.96 15.48
C PHE A 10 11.59 -3.52 14.45
N SER A 11 11.27 -4.66 13.86
CA SER A 11 12.08 -5.28 12.80
C SER A 11 12.15 -4.42 11.54
N TYR A 12 11.31 -3.36 11.44
CA TYR A 12 11.17 -2.50 10.26
C TYR A 12 11.51 -1.06 10.60
N LYS A 13 12.40 -0.45 9.80
CA LYS A 13 12.74 0.98 9.86
C LYS A 13 11.93 1.78 8.84
N ARG A 14 11.80 1.26 7.62
CA ARG A 14 11.11 1.93 6.51
C ARG A 14 10.20 0.95 5.80
N VAL A 15 8.95 1.30 5.64
CA VAL A 15 7.97 0.42 5.00
C VAL A 15 7.13 1.14 3.94
N MET A 16 6.65 0.34 2.98
CA MET A 16 5.68 0.76 1.98
C MET A 16 4.30 0.23 2.38
N LEU A 17 3.35 1.12 2.64
CA LEU A 17 1.94 0.76 2.77
C LEU A 17 1.22 0.97 1.44
N LYS A 18 0.74 -0.12 0.84
CA LYS A 18 -0.09 -0.09 -0.36
C LYS A 18 -1.56 -0.28 0.01
N ILE A 19 -2.40 0.65 -0.42
CA ILE A 19 -3.84 0.66 -0.16
C ILE A 19 -4.59 0.62 -1.49
N SER A 20 -5.64 -0.20 -1.60
CA SER A 20 -6.56 -0.12 -2.74
C SER A 20 -7.37 1.18 -2.65
N GLY A 21 -7.60 1.85 -3.79
CA GLY A 21 -8.49 3.00 -3.83
C GLY A 21 -9.90 2.67 -3.32
N GLU A 22 -10.38 1.45 -3.57
CA GLU A 22 -11.67 0.97 -3.06
C GLU A 22 -11.79 1.02 -1.54
N ALA A 23 -10.68 0.91 -0.81
CA ALA A 23 -10.69 1.04 0.63
C ALA A 23 -11.06 2.45 1.12
N LEU A 24 -11.03 3.47 0.23
CA LEU A 24 -11.37 4.86 0.56
C LEU A 24 -12.83 5.22 0.32
N MET A 25 -13.60 4.37 -0.37
CA MET A 25 -15.01 4.70 -0.70
C MET A 25 -15.99 4.41 0.43
N GLY A 26 -15.61 3.69 1.47
CA GLY A 26 -16.56 3.19 2.45
C GLY A 26 -17.68 2.38 1.78
N ASP A 27 -18.92 2.59 2.18
CA ASP A 27 -20.10 1.89 1.63
C ASP A 27 -20.71 2.59 0.40
N GLN A 28 -20.10 3.69 -0.09
CA GLN A 28 -20.65 4.51 -1.17
C GLN A 28 -20.50 3.88 -2.57
N GLY A 29 -19.61 2.90 -2.73
CA GLY A 29 -19.35 2.24 -4.00
C GLY A 29 -18.56 3.07 -5.04
N PHE A 30 -18.32 4.36 -4.79
CA PHE A 30 -17.58 5.29 -5.66
C PHE A 30 -17.04 6.49 -4.86
N GLY A 31 -15.92 7.05 -5.31
CA GLY A 31 -15.37 8.30 -4.79
C GLY A 31 -14.64 8.14 -3.45
N LEU A 32 -14.64 9.20 -2.67
CA LEU A 32 -13.97 9.31 -1.38
C LEU A 32 -15.03 9.41 -0.27
N HIS A 33 -14.89 8.58 0.76
CA HIS A 33 -15.69 8.68 1.98
C HIS A 33 -14.84 9.29 3.09
N PRO A 34 -15.04 10.56 3.47
CA PRO A 34 -14.18 11.26 4.41
C PRO A 34 -13.96 10.53 5.74
N PRO A 35 -14.99 9.94 6.39
CA PRO A 35 -14.77 9.20 7.63
C PRO A 35 -13.84 7.98 7.45
N THR A 36 -13.90 7.29 6.29
CA THR A 36 -13.03 6.16 5.99
C THR A 36 -11.59 6.62 5.75
N VAL A 37 -11.40 7.73 5.01
CA VAL A 37 -10.08 8.34 4.79
C VAL A 37 -9.46 8.73 6.13
N GLU A 38 -10.23 9.37 7.02
CA GLU A 38 -9.78 9.75 8.37
C GLU A 38 -9.40 8.53 9.23
N ARG A 39 -10.19 7.46 9.19
CA ARG A 39 -9.89 6.21 9.89
C ARG A 39 -8.55 5.61 9.43
N ILE A 40 -8.32 5.55 8.12
CA ILE A 40 -7.06 5.03 7.58
C ILE A 40 -5.90 5.97 7.92
N ALA A 41 -6.08 7.28 7.85
CA ALA A 41 -5.08 8.26 8.25
C ALA A 41 -4.68 8.10 9.73
N LYS A 42 -5.62 7.78 10.63
CA LYS A 42 -5.34 7.46 12.04
C LYS A 42 -4.44 6.23 12.18
N GLU A 43 -4.66 5.18 11.37
CA GLU A 43 -3.78 3.99 11.38
C GLU A 43 -2.36 4.34 10.89
N VAL A 44 -2.25 5.12 9.81
CA VAL A 44 -0.96 5.61 9.31
C VAL A 44 -0.24 6.45 10.37
N LYS A 45 -0.96 7.38 11.02
CA LYS A 45 -0.41 8.20 12.10
C LYS A 45 0.13 7.36 13.24
N ARG A 46 -0.61 6.35 13.70
CA ARG A 46 -0.18 5.46 14.81
C ARG A 46 1.16 4.80 14.54
N VAL A 47 1.42 4.40 13.29
CA VAL A 47 2.70 3.80 12.89
C VAL A 47 3.78 4.87 12.71
N ASN A 48 3.45 6.04 12.18
CA ASN A 48 4.39 7.16 12.07
C ASN A 48 4.86 7.65 13.45
N ASP A 49 3.97 7.68 14.45
CA ASP A 49 4.28 8.07 15.83
C ASP A 49 5.28 7.10 16.51
N LEU A 50 5.49 5.90 15.97
CA LEU A 50 6.53 4.95 16.41
C LEU A 50 7.91 5.29 15.83
N GLY A 51 8.04 6.32 15.00
CA GLY A 51 9.29 6.70 14.35
C GLY A 51 9.62 5.90 13.09
N ILE A 52 8.67 5.12 12.57
CA ILE A 52 8.84 4.35 11.34
C ILE A 52 8.70 5.29 10.13
N GLU A 53 9.63 5.18 9.18
CA GLU A 53 9.61 5.93 7.92
C GLU A 53 8.56 5.32 6.97
N LEU A 54 7.50 6.08 6.67
CA LEU A 54 6.35 5.58 5.92
C LEU A 54 6.30 6.09 4.49
N CYS A 55 6.25 5.14 3.56
CA CYS A 55 5.90 5.32 2.16
C CYS A 55 4.47 4.82 1.94
N LEU A 56 3.64 5.57 1.22
CA LEU A 56 2.28 5.18 0.85
C LEU A 56 2.12 5.15 -0.66
N VAL A 57 1.39 4.15 -1.16
CA VAL A 57 0.82 4.12 -2.51
C VAL A 57 -0.65 3.80 -2.40
N ILE A 58 -1.50 4.63 -2.98
CA ILE A 58 -2.96 4.47 -2.96
C ILE A 58 -3.45 4.30 -4.40
N GLY A 59 -4.23 3.25 -4.64
CA GLY A 59 -4.85 2.99 -5.93
C GLY A 59 -5.91 4.02 -6.29
N GLY A 60 -6.32 4.09 -7.57
CA GLY A 60 -7.32 5.02 -8.09
C GLY A 60 -8.70 4.40 -8.37
N GLY A 61 -8.89 3.11 -8.06
CA GLY A 61 -10.04 2.33 -8.50
C GLY A 61 -11.41 2.74 -7.94
N ASN A 62 -11.44 3.56 -6.88
CA ASN A 62 -12.64 4.19 -6.35
C ASN A 62 -13.14 5.37 -7.21
N ILE A 63 -12.27 5.96 -8.02
CA ILE A 63 -12.57 7.14 -8.86
C ILE A 63 -12.61 6.73 -10.33
N PHE A 64 -11.60 6.00 -10.80
CA PHE A 64 -11.53 5.57 -12.19
C PHE A 64 -10.74 4.24 -12.32
N ARG A 65 -11.30 3.32 -13.13
CA ARG A 65 -10.67 2.03 -13.45
C ARG A 65 -10.33 1.96 -14.93
N GLY A 66 -9.03 2.06 -15.28
CA GLY A 66 -8.55 2.08 -16.65
C GLY A 66 -8.99 0.87 -17.48
N LEU A 67 -8.98 -0.34 -16.89
CA LEU A 67 -9.46 -1.56 -17.56
C LEU A 67 -10.94 -1.50 -17.93
N GLN A 68 -11.80 -0.92 -17.08
CA GLN A 68 -13.22 -0.75 -17.38
C GLN A 68 -13.45 0.33 -18.44
N GLY A 69 -12.70 1.44 -18.38
CA GLY A 69 -12.74 2.48 -19.41
C GLY A 69 -12.33 1.93 -20.78
N SER A 70 -11.27 1.12 -20.84
CA SER A 70 -10.82 0.46 -22.07
C SER A 70 -11.86 -0.54 -22.60
N ALA A 71 -12.52 -1.30 -21.74
CA ALA A 71 -13.60 -2.20 -22.13
C ALA A 71 -14.85 -1.47 -22.72
N GLN A 72 -14.99 -0.17 -22.42
CA GLN A 72 -16.04 0.71 -22.97
C GLN A 72 -15.61 1.46 -24.24
N GLY A 73 -14.47 1.06 -24.85
CA GLY A 73 -13.99 1.62 -26.12
C GLY A 73 -13.01 2.79 -25.98
N MET A 74 -12.61 3.16 -24.74
CA MET A 74 -11.55 4.14 -24.53
C MET A 74 -10.18 3.54 -24.89
N GLU A 75 -9.30 4.35 -25.46
CA GLU A 75 -7.92 3.94 -25.71
C GLU A 75 -7.21 3.64 -24.39
N ARG A 76 -6.49 2.50 -24.31
CA ARG A 76 -5.92 1.95 -23.07
C ARG A 76 -4.97 2.91 -22.36
N THR A 77 -4.08 3.56 -23.11
CA THR A 77 -3.11 4.52 -22.56
C THR A 77 -3.81 5.72 -21.94
N THR A 78 -4.84 6.24 -22.60
CA THR A 78 -5.66 7.34 -22.08
C THR A 78 -6.36 6.93 -20.78
N ALA A 79 -6.96 5.73 -20.76
CA ALA A 79 -7.62 5.20 -19.57
C ALA A 79 -6.65 5.00 -18.40
N ASP A 80 -5.44 4.54 -18.68
CA ASP A 80 -4.41 4.36 -17.65
C ASP A 80 -3.94 5.71 -17.09
N TYR A 81 -3.77 6.76 -17.92
CA TYR A 81 -3.48 8.11 -17.43
C TYR A 81 -4.59 8.68 -16.56
N MET A 82 -5.87 8.46 -16.90
CA MET A 82 -6.98 8.85 -16.03
C MET A 82 -6.94 8.12 -14.70
N GLY A 83 -6.59 6.84 -14.69
CA GLY A 83 -6.35 6.07 -13.46
C GLY A 83 -5.19 6.63 -12.63
N MET A 84 -4.10 7.07 -13.27
CA MET A 84 -2.98 7.72 -12.58
C MET A 84 -3.42 9.04 -11.93
N LEU A 85 -4.20 9.89 -12.62
CA LEU A 85 -4.75 11.13 -12.05
C LEU A 85 -5.70 10.84 -10.88
N ALA A 86 -6.49 9.77 -10.95
CA ALA A 86 -7.33 9.32 -9.83
C ALA A 86 -6.50 9.00 -8.58
N THR A 87 -5.30 8.42 -8.73
CA THR A 87 -4.39 8.19 -7.59
C THR A 87 -3.90 9.49 -6.97
N VAL A 88 -3.71 10.55 -7.76
CA VAL A 88 -3.32 11.87 -7.25
C VAL A 88 -4.41 12.46 -6.37
N MET A 89 -5.68 12.38 -6.80
CA MET A 89 -6.81 12.82 -5.97
C MET A 89 -6.86 12.10 -4.63
N ASN A 90 -6.68 10.78 -4.62
CA ASN A 90 -6.63 10.00 -3.38
C ASN A 90 -5.44 10.37 -2.49
N ALA A 91 -4.28 10.62 -3.08
CA ALA A 91 -3.08 11.03 -2.36
C ALA A 91 -3.26 12.40 -1.68
N LEU A 92 -3.88 13.37 -2.36
CA LEU A 92 -4.18 14.69 -1.80
C LEU A 92 -5.22 14.60 -0.66
N ALA A 93 -6.24 13.77 -0.82
CA ALA A 93 -7.22 13.54 0.25
C ALA A 93 -6.57 12.93 1.51
N MET A 94 -5.69 11.94 1.33
CA MET A 94 -4.94 11.33 2.43
C MET A 94 -3.95 12.32 3.06
N GLN A 95 -3.26 13.14 2.27
CA GLN A 95 -2.40 14.21 2.76
C GLN A 95 -3.19 15.16 3.66
N GLY A 96 -4.33 15.69 3.18
CA GLY A 96 -5.17 16.59 3.98
C GLY A 96 -5.61 15.98 5.30
N ALA A 97 -5.99 14.69 5.30
CA ALA A 97 -6.38 13.98 6.52
C ALA A 97 -5.20 13.79 7.49
N LEU A 98 -4.00 13.47 7.00
CA LEU A 98 -2.80 13.31 7.82
C LEU A 98 -2.33 14.65 8.40
N GLU A 99 -2.29 15.69 7.57
CA GLU A 99 -1.85 17.02 8.00
C GLU A 99 -2.82 17.66 9.02
N SER A 100 -4.12 17.40 8.90
CA SER A 100 -5.10 17.81 9.93
C SER A 100 -4.86 17.18 11.32
N MET A 101 -4.13 16.04 11.34
CA MET A 101 -3.73 15.35 12.57
C MET A 101 -2.29 15.68 13.00
N GLY A 102 -1.64 16.66 12.36
CA GLY A 102 -0.28 17.09 12.67
C GLY A 102 0.83 16.21 12.07
N VAL A 103 0.52 15.32 11.14
CA VAL A 103 1.51 14.48 10.45
C VAL A 103 2.05 15.22 9.22
N ASN A 104 3.34 15.53 9.22
CA ASN A 104 3.97 16.13 8.05
C ASN A 104 3.99 15.17 6.86
N THR A 105 3.38 15.56 5.74
CA THR A 105 3.19 14.68 4.59
C THR A 105 3.68 15.32 3.31
N ARG A 106 4.13 14.52 2.33
CA ARG A 106 4.49 14.97 0.98
C ARG A 106 3.86 14.05 -0.05
N VAL A 107 3.08 14.63 -0.96
CA VAL A 107 2.62 13.94 -2.17
C VAL A 107 3.67 14.13 -3.25
N ILE A 108 4.11 13.02 -3.83
CA ILE A 108 5.20 12.97 -4.81
C ILE A 108 4.68 12.23 -6.04
N SER A 109 4.58 12.94 -7.17
CA SER A 109 3.98 12.40 -8.40
C SER A 109 5.03 11.90 -9.38
N ALA A 110 4.75 10.74 -10.00
CA ALA A 110 5.53 10.23 -11.12
C ALA A 110 5.32 11.05 -12.42
N ILE A 111 4.20 11.75 -12.54
CA ILE A 111 3.92 12.69 -13.63
C ILE A 111 4.13 14.11 -13.10
N PRO A 112 4.94 14.95 -13.75
CA PRO A 112 5.15 16.33 -13.31
C PRO A 112 3.85 17.13 -13.27
N MET A 113 3.53 17.72 -12.12
CA MET A 113 2.39 18.62 -11.89
C MET A 113 2.70 19.57 -10.72
N ASP A 114 3.69 20.41 -10.89
CA ASP A 114 4.37 21.18 -9.85
C ASP A 114 3.43 22.10 -9.04
N GLN A 115 2.28 22.50 -9.60
CA GLN A 115 1.27 23.31 -8.91
C GLN A 115 0.44 22.48 -7.90
N VAL A 116 0.48 21.16 -7.99
CA VAL A 116 -0.37 20.25 -7.21
C VAL A 116 0.42 19.45 -6.20
N CYS A 117 1.58 18.90 -6.62
CA CYS A 117 2.43 18.05 -5.78
C CYS A 117 3.88 18.05 -6.27
N GLU A 118 4.79 17.52 -5.47
CA GLU A 118 6.21 17.48 -5.81
C GLU A 118 6.47 16.46 -6.95
N PRO A 119 7.34 16.79 -7.93
CA PRO A 119 7.82 15.80 -8.90
C PRO A 119 8.70 14.75 -8.20
N TYR A 120 8.61 13.50 -8.68
CA TYR A 120 9.41 12.42 -8.11
C TYR A 120 10.91 12.62 -8.39
N ILE A 121 11.65 12.81 -7.33
CA ILE A 121 13.11 12.78 -7.31
C ILE A 121 13.52 11.90 -6.13
N ARG A 122 14.13 10.74 -6.41
CA ARG A 122 14.46 9.72 -5.40
C ARG A 122 15.15 10.31 -4.16
N ARG A 123 16.22 11.08 -4.35
CA ARG A 123 16.98 11.65 -3.23
C ARG A 123 16.16 12.62 -2.38
N ARG A 124 15.22 13.34 -2.98
CA ARG A 124 14.32 14.25 -2.26
C ARG A 124 13.33 13.46 -1.43
N ALA A 125 12.73 12.38 -1.98
CA ALA A 125 11.83 11.49 -1.26
C ALA A 125 12.51 10.84 -0.06
N VAL A 126 13.72 10.30 -0.23
CA VAL A 126 14.52 9.75 0.88
C VAL A 126 14.74 10.80 1.97
N ARG A 127 15.10 12.04 1.58
CA ARG A 127 15.31 13.13 2.55
C ARG A 127 14.04 13.52 3.30
N HIS A 128 12.86 13.36 2.69
CA HIS A 128 11.59 13.54 3.40
C HIS A 128 11.37 12.47 4.45
N LEU A 129 11.60 11.20 4.12
CA LEU A 129 11.49 10.07 5.04
C LEU A 129 12.44 10.22 6.24
N GLU A 130 13.71 10.54 6.00
CA GLU A 130 14.71 10.81 7.05
C GLU A 130 14.31 11.95 8.00
N LYS A 131 13.45 12.86 7.57
CA LYS A 131 12.88 13.95 8.39
C LYS A 131 11.56 13.53 9.08
N GLY A 132 11.21 12.24 9.09
CA GLY A 132 9.98 11.74 9.69
C GLY A 132 8.70 12.16 8.96
N ARG A 133 8.79 12.55 7.68
CA ARG A 133 7.63 12.89 6.86
C ARG A 133 7.07 11.65 6.20
N VAL A 134 5.75 11.53 6.14
CA VAL A 134 5.08 10.52 5.34
C VAL A 134 5.16 10.91 3.87
N CYS A 135 5.62 9.99 3.00
CA CYS A 135 5.68 10.19 1.55
C CYS A 135 4.58 9.40 0.87
N ILE A 136 3.67 10.08 0.14
CA ILE A 136 2.61 9.45 -0.65
C ILE A 136 3.00 9.52 -2.12
N PHE A 137 3.30 8.37 -2.73
CA PHE A 137 3.66 8.28 -4.14
C PHE A 137 2.40 8.16 -4.99
N ALA A 138 2.20 9.11 -5.88
CA ALA A 138 1.04 9.25 -6.75
C ALA A 138 1.40 9.10 -8.23
N ALA A 139 0.39 8.99 -9.09
CA ALA A 139 0.50 8.76 -10.53
C ALA A 139 1.19 7.42 -10.90
N GLY A 140 1.12 6.41 -10.03
CA GLY A 140 1.63 5.09 -10.32
C GLY A 140 3.12 5.06 -10.65
N THR A 141 3.48 4.38 -11.74
CA THR A 141 4.84 4.40 -12.31
C THR A 141 5.10 5.60 -13.22
N GLY A 142 4.06 6.36 -13.58
CA GLY A 142 4.09 7.37 -14.63
C GLY A 142 3.95 6.79 -16.04
N ASN A 143 3.84 5.47 -16.17
CA ASN A 143 3.74 4.76 -17.45
C ASN A 143 2.45 3.95 -17.52
N PRO A 144 1.75 3.96 -18.68
CA PRO A 144 0.62 3.07 -18.93
C PRO A 144 1.01 1.59 -18.80
N TYR A 145 0.01 0.70 -18.74
CA TYR A 145 0.11 -0.75 -18.64
C TYR A 145 0.56 -1.31 -17.29
N PHE A 146 0.99 -0.49 -16.35
CA PHE A 146 1.36 -0.90 -14.99
C PHE A 146 0.26 -0.55 -13.99
N THR A 147 0.12 -1.40 -12.98
CA THR A 147 -0.82 -1.12 -11.87
C THR A 147 -0.14 -0.37 -10.73
N THR A 148 -0.95 0.03 -9.73
CA THR A 148 -0.41 0.60 -8.50
C THR A 148 0.31 -0.42 -7.61
N ASP A 149 0.12 -1.73 -7.82
CA ASP A 149 0.89 -2.78 -7.15
C ASP A 149 2.34 -2.77 -7.67
N THR A 150 2.53 -2.72 -9.00
CA THR A 150 3.87 -2.53 -9.59
C THR A 150 4.50 -1.22 -9.13
N ALA A 151 3.74 -0.12 -9.08
CA ALA A 151 4.24 1.16 -8.59
C ALA A 151 4.70 1.07 -7.12
N ALA A 152 3.92 0.41 -6.25
CA ALA A 152 4.28 0.23 -4.85
C ALA A 152 5.59 -0.56 -4.71
N THR A 153 5.75 -1.65 -5.46
CA THR A 153 6.97 -2.47 -5.42
C THR A 153 8.19 -1.70 -5.94
N LEU A 154 8.03 -0.95 -7.06
CA LEU A 154 9.09 -0.12 -7.61
C LEU A 154 9.54 0.95 -6.60
N ARG A 155 8.60 1.71 -6.04
CA ARG A 155 8.94 2.75 -5.06
C ARG A 155 9.50 2.18 -3.77
N ALA A 156 9.01 1.03 -3.30
CA ALA A 156 9.55 0.36 -2.13
C ALA A 156 11.02 -0.03 -2.33
N SER A 157 11.35 -0.60 -3.50
CA SER A 157 12.73 -0.94 -3.86
C SER A 157 13.62 0.31 -3.96
N GLU A 158 13.16 1.37 -4.63
CA GLU A 158 13.91 2.63 -4.78
C GLU A 158 14.12 3.36 -3.45
N MET A 159 13.16 3.28 -2.54
CA MET A 159 13.23 3.87 -1.19
C MET A 159 13.99 2.98 -0.21
N SER A 160 14.39 1.77 -0.60
CA SER A 160 15.02 0.78 0.28
C SER A 160 14.12 0.47 1.48
N CYS A 161 12.85 0.17 1.21
CA CYS A 161 11.92 -0.29 2.23
C CYS A 161 12.26 -1.71 2.67
N ASP A 162 12.03 -2.01 3.93
CA ASP A 162 12.26 -3.34 4.52
C ASP A 162 11.15 -4.32 4.10
N ALA A 163 9.94 -3.81 3.86
CA ALA A 163 8.77 -4.60 3.46
C ALA A 163 7.69 -3.76 2.77
N ILE A 164 6.80 -4.45 2.05
CA ILE A 164 5.53 -3.90 1.55
C ILE A 164 4.40 -4.45 2.41
N PHE A 165 3.60 -3.57 3.00
CA PHE A 165 2.35 -3.89 3.68
C PHE A 165 1.19 -3.61 2.73
N LYS A 166 0.50 -4.67 2.30
CA LYS A 166 -0.66 -4.56 1.44
C LYS A 166 -1.94 -4.63 2.25
N GLY A 167 -2.55 -3.48 2.47
CA GLY A 167 -3.86 -3.37 3.11
C GLY A 167 -4.99 -3.70 2.15
N THR A 168 -5.78 -4.72 2.49
CA THR A 168 -6.89 -5.25 1.67
C THR A 168 -8.19 -5.31 2.46
N GLN A 169 -9.26 -5.85 1.85
CA GLN A 169 -10.52 -6.16 2.53
C GLN A 169 -10.53 -7.56 3.15
N VAL A 170 -9.57 -8.42 2.78
CA VAL A 170 -9.39 -9.77 3.33
C VAL A 170 -8.12 -9.81 4.19
N ASP A 171 -8.08 -10.72 5.15
CA ASP A 171 -7.04 -10.81 6.18
C ASP A 171 -5.80 -11.61 5.75
N GLY A 172 -5.67 -11.92 4.46
CA GLY A 172 -4.51 -12.65 3.93
C GLY A 172 -4.75 -13.19 2.53
N ILE A 173 -3.88 -14.12 2.14
CA ILE A 173 -3.94 -14.82 0.85
C ILE A 173 -4.56 -16.19 1.07
N TYR A 174 -5.48 -16.57 0.17
CA TYR A 174 -6.22 -17.82 0.22
C TYR A 174 -5.97 -18.68 -1.02
N ASP A 175 -6.17 -19.99 -0.90
CA ASP A 175 -6.11 -20.94 -2.00
C ASP A 175 -7.23 -20.71 -3.03
N LYS A 176 -8.33 -20.08 -2.60
CA LYS A 176 -9.50 -19.69 -3.40
C LYS A 176 -10.24 -18.53 -2.71
N ASP A 177 -11.16 -17.91 -3.42
CA ASP A 177 -11.89 -16.73 -2.95
C ASP A 177 -12.71 -17.04 -1.67
N PRO A 178 -12.35 -16.50 -0.48
CA PRO A 178 -13.05 -16.78 0.77
C PRO A 178 -14.48 -16.23 0.79
N ASN A 179 -14.82 -15.26 -0.07
CA ASN A 179 -16.19 -14.74 -0.18
C ASN A 179 -17.12 -15.67 -0.98
N LYS A 180 -16.55 -16.66 -1.70
CA LYS A 180 -17.31 -17.60 -2.53
C LYS A 180 -17.26 -19.03 -2.00
N PHE A 181 -16.27 -19.36 -1.19
CA PHE A 181 -16.01 -20.73 -0.74
C PHE A 181 -15.73 -20.77 0.76
N ASP A 182 -16.65 -21.31 1.54
CA ASP A 182 -16.53 -21.44 3.00
C ASP A 182 -15.33 -22.30 3.44
N ASN A 183 -14.82 -23.16 2.54
CA ASN A 183 -13.67 -24.02 2.79
C ASN A 183 -12.36 -23.45 2.20
N ALA A 184 -12.30 -22.14 1.94
CA ALA A 184 -11.06 -21.46 1.55
C ALA A 184 -10.05 -21.53 2.70
N LYS A 185 -8.80 -21.87 2.36
CA LYS A 185 -7.72 -21.97 3.33
C LYS A 185 -6.76 -20.80 3.16
N ARG A 186 -6.53 -20.05 4.22
CA ARG A 186 -5.54 -18.97 4.25
C ARG A 186 -4.13 -19.58 4.35
N TYR A 187 -3.20 -18.94 3.67
CA TYR A 187 -1.77 -19.18 3.84
C TYR A 187 -1.23 -18.27 4.95
N ASP A 188 -0.46 -18.79 5.88
CA ASP A 188 0.32 -17.97 6.81
C ASP A 188 1.57 -17.44 6.12
N ASN A 189 2.23 -18.30 5.33
CA ASN A 189 3.39 -17.96 4.52
C ASN A 189 3.25 -18.60 3.13
N VAL A 190 3.71 -17.89 2.09
CA VAL A 190 3.75 -18.39 0.72
C VAL A 190 4.97 -17.80 0.01
N THR A 191 5.62 -18.58 -0.85
CA THR A 191 6.76 -18.09 -1.62
C THR A 191 6.30 -17.28 -2.83
N PHE A 192 7.16 -16.36 -3.31
CA PHE A 192 6.88 -15.62 -4.55
C PHE A 192 6.63 -16.55 -5.73
N ASP A 193 7.41 -17.64 -5.84
CA ASP A 193 7.26 -18.61 -6.92
C ASP A 193 5.93 -19.36 -6.82
N GLU A 194 5.47 -19.72 -5.62
CA GLU A 194 4.14 -20.31 -5.44
C GLU A 194 3.02 -19.35 -5.82
N VAL A 195 3.16 -18.05 -5.46
CA VAL A 195 2.18 -17.02 -5.86
C VAL A 195 2.06 -16.95 -7.38
N LEU A 196 3.21 -16.94 -8.10
CA LEU A 196 3.24 -16.89 -9.55
C LEU A 196 2.72 -18.19 -10.19
N GLN A 197 3.18 -19.36 -9.72
CA GLN A 197 2.80 -20.66 -10.26
C GLN A 197 1.32 -20.99 -10.06
N LYS A 198 0.80 -20.70 -8.87
CA LYS A 198 -0.62 -20.93 -8.50
C LYS A 198 -1.53 -19.80 -8.95
N ASN A 199 -0.98 -18.72 -9.55
CA ASN A 199 -1.71 -17.52 -9.97
C ASN A 199 -2.59 -16.95 -8.84
N LEU A 200 -2.03 -16.88 -7.62
CA LEU A 200 -2.74 -16.36 -6.46
C LEU A 200 -2.95 -14.84 -6.63
N LYS A 201 -4.17 -14.39 -6.39
CA LYS A 201 -4.57 -12.97 -6.58
C LYS A 201 -4.10 -12.08 -5.41
N VAL A 202 -2.79 -11.90 -5.34
CA VAL A 202 -2.16 -11.00 -4.35
C VAL A 202 -1.91 -9.63 -4.95
N MET A 203 -1.04 -9.60 -5.95
CA MET A 203 -0.62 -8.45 -6.74
C MET A 203 -0.49 -8.89 -8.19
N ASP A 204 -0.28 -7.95 -9.11
CA ASP A 204 0.03 -8.35 -10.48
C ASP A 204 1.40 -9.06 -10.57
N ALA A 205 1.57 -9.89 -11.61
CA ALA A 205 2.76 -10.71 -11.76
C ALA A 205 4.05 -9.88 -11.84
N SER A 206 3.99 -8.68 -12.42
CA SER A 206 5.13 -7.77 -12.52
C SER A 206 5.58 -7.28 -11.14
N ALA A 207 4.62 -6.95 -10.26
CA ALA A 207 4.89 -6.54 -8.89
C ALA A 207 5.53 -7.68 -8.08
N ILE A 208 4.98 -8.91 -8.20
CA ILE A 208 5.50 -10.10 -7.50
C ILE A 208 6.91 -10.44 -7.98
N ALA A 209 7.15 -10.45 -9.31
CA ALA A 209 8.47 -10.71 -9.86
C ALA A 209 9.51 -9.69 -9.40
N LEU A 210 9.16 -8.39 -9.43
CA LEU A 210 10.05 -7.32 -8.97
C LEU A 210 10.34 -7.42 -7.46
N ALA A 211 9.35 -7.78 -6.64
CA ALA A 211 9.54 -7.99 -5.20
C ALA A 211 10.47 -9.18 -4.93
N ARG A 212 10.29 -10.31 -5.65
CA ARG A 212 11.14 -11.49 -5.57
C ARG A 212 12.59 -11.15 -5.90
N ASP A 213 12.83 -10.49 -7.04
CA ASP A 213 14.17 -10.19 -7.54
C ASP A 213 14.93 -9.21 -6.61
N ASN A 214 14.20 -8.41 -5.79
CA ASN A 214 14.77 -7.50 -4.80
C ASN A 214 14.69 -8.03 -3.36
N ASN A 215 14.27 -9.29 -3.13
CA ASN A 215 14.08 -9.88 -1.80
C ASN A 215 13.21 -9.02 -0.88
N LEU A 216 12.18 -8.39 -1.41
CA LEU A 216 11.30 -7.47 -0.69
C LEU A 216 10.03 -8.19 -0.24
N PRO A 217 9.88 -8.54 1.04
CA PRO A 217 8.71 -9.29 1.51
C PRO A 217 7.44 -8.46 1.41
N ILE A 218 6.31 -9.16 1.18
CA ILE A 218 4.98 -8.54 1.11
C ILE A 218 4.12 -9.13 2.22
N ILE A 219 3.57 -8.27 3.08
CA ILE A 219 2.65 -8.64 4.15
C ILE A 219 1.24 -8.24 3.73
N VAL A 220 0.35 -9.22 3.57
CA VAL A 220 -1.05 -9.00 3.17
C VAL A 220 -1.93 -9.12 4.39
N PHE A 221 -2.72 -8.09 4.69
CA PHE A 221 -3.55 -7.99 5.87
C PHE A 221 -4.83 -7.19 5.63
N SER A 222 -5.80 -7.30 6.53
CA SER A 222 -7.03 -6.51 6.47
C SER A 222 -6.85 -5.14 7.16
N LEU A 223 -7.21 -4.05 6.46
CA LEU A 223 -7.25 -2.69 7.03
C LEU A 223 -8.36 -2.49 8.09
N SER A 224 -9.30 -3.42 8.19
CA SER A 224 -10.42 -3.38 9.15
C SER A 224 -10.20 -4.25 10.38
N GLU A 225 -9.08 -4.97 10.48
CA GLU A 225 -8.80 -5.89 11.57
C GLU A 225 -8.53 -5.18 12.90
N LYS A 226 -8.87 -5.85 14.02
CA LYS A 226 -8.55 -5.39 15.37
C LYS A 226 -7.02 -5.28 15.54
N GLY A 227 -6.56 -4.15 16.04
CA GLY A 227 -5.13 -3.85 16.12
C GLY A 227 -4.61 -3.04 14.93
N GLY A 228 -5.30 -3.11 13.78
CA GLY A 228 -4.99 -2.32 12.59
C GLY A 228 -3.57 -2.49 12.08
N PHE A 229 -3.10 -1.53 11.32
CA PHE A 229 -1.76 -1.55 10.73
C PHE A 229 -0.64 -1.63 11.78
N LYS A 230 -0.81 -0.95 12.92
CA LYS A 230 0.16 -1.00 14.02
C LYS A 230 0.32 -2.41 14.58
N GLY A 231 -0.79 -3.14 14.83
CA GLY A 231 -0.72 -4.52 15.35
C GLY A 231 0.02 -5.45 14.40
N ILE A 232 -0.28 -5.37 13.08
CA ILE A 232 0.40 -6.16 12.06
C ILE A 232 1.91 -5.85 12.02
N MET A 233 2.32 -4.59 12.19
CA MET A 233 3.72 -4.20 12.29
C MET A 233 4.44 -4.84 13.50
N CYS A 234 3.70 -5.10 14.57
CA CYS A 234 4.20 -5.79 15.78
C CYS A 234 4.12 -7.32 15.68
N GLY A 235 3.69 -7.88 14.54
CA GLY A 235 3.47 -9.34 14.40
C GLY A 235 2.17 -9.83 15.03
N GLU A 236 1.26 -8.93 15.39
CA GLU A 236 -0.05 -9.24 15.97
C GLU A 236 -1.13 -9.32 14.89
N GLY A 237 -2.19 -10.10 15.15
CA GLY A 237 -3.33 -10.20 14.23
C GLY A 237 -3.13 -11.24 13.13
N THR A 238 -3.94 -11.11 12.08
CA THR A 238 -4.01 -12.09 10.98
C THR A 238 -3.43 -11.50 9.70
N PHE A 239 -2.45 -12.18 9.12
CA PHE A 239 -1.81 -11.76 7.87
C PHE A 239 -1.18 -12.93 7.14
N THR A 240 -0.82 -12.74 5.88
CA THR A 240 0.01 -13.66 5.10
C THR A 240 1.33 -12.98 4.73
N VAL A 241 2.44 -13.68 4.89
CA VAL A 241 3.76 -13.24 4.42
C VAL A 241 4.08 -13.88 3.08
N VAL A 242 4.46 -13.07 2.09
CA VAL A 242 5.04 -13.51 0.82
C VAL A 242 6.55 -13.23 0.85
N GLY A 243 7.37 -14.26 0.68
CA GLY A 243 8.84 -14.13 0.74
C GLY A 243 9.56 -15.23 -0.01
N ASN A 244 10.91 -15.16 -0.11
CA ASN A 244 11.72 -16.18 -0.79
C ASN A 244 11.88 -17.47 0.01
N THR A 245 11.76 -17.39 1.33
CA THR A 245 11.73 -18.53 2.24
C THR A 245 10.57 -18.36 3.19
N SER A 246 10.02 -19.47 3.70
CA SER A 246 9.08 -19.40 4.82
C SER A 246 9.75 -18.65 5.95
N VAL A 247 9.28 -17.41 6.20
CA VAL A 247 9.85 -16.57 7.27
C VAL A 247 9.49 -17.24 8.59
N LYS A 248 10.41 -18.01 9.14
CA LYS A 248 10.32 -18.50 10.52
C LYS A 248 10.63 -17.33 11.44
N GLY A 249 9.60 -16.84 12.12
CA GLY A 249 9.76 -15.93 13.27
C GLY A 249 9.75 -14.46 12.91
N ILE A 250 8.55 -13.92 12.72
CA ILE A 250 8.18 -12.64 13.30
C ILE A 250 7.55 -13.05 14.64
N ASN A 251 8.37 -13.27 15.66
CA ASN A 251 7.99 -13.36 17.06
C ASN A 251 8.49 -12.10 17.73
#